data_90770795b9c54d7d66ca97375a8b9565
#
_entry.id   90770795b9c54d7d66ca97375a8b9565
#
_cell.length_a   1.000
_cell.length_b   1.000
_cell.length_c   1.000
_cell.angle_alpha   90.00
_cell.angle_beta   90.00
_cell.angle_gamma   90.00
#
_symmetry.space_group_name_H-M   'P 1'
#
loop_
_entity.id
_entity.type
_entity.pdbx_description
1 polymer ?
#
loop_
_entity_poly.entity_id
_entity_poly.type
_entity_poly.pdbx_seq_one_letter_code
_entity_poly.pdbx_strand_id
1 'polypeptide(L)'
;MYKKIFKEIKKYKIIVIARHIGVDPDAMASQIALRDSIKLTFPEKKVIAVGTGSAKFNFLGKLDKLEKFNNALLIVTDTPDRRRVDGPNVDDFDYAIKIDHHPFIEKFCDLELIEDTATSACEVIMKLIKNTGLKCNKEIAEVLFMGLVSDSNRFLFSSCTAETFNLVSEYLDEYKFDISPLYQQLYSRPLNEVRLEGYISLNMTVTENKLGYIKITDEIINKFGVDSASAGNLVNNFNFINEVLVWATITEDLKNDQIRVSIRSRGPGINHIAEKYHGGGHKQASGVKLKTFDEAMELMNDLDKFLAEYNSKEETLENGD
;
A
#
# COMPACT_ATOMS: atom_id res chain seq x y z
N MET A 1 7.74 -6.49 23.20
CA MET A 1 7.68 -7.43 22.06
C MET A 1 9.00 -7.45 21.28
N TYR A 2 9.60 -6.33 20.91
CA TYR A 2 10.84 -6.20 20.13
C TYR A 2 11.99 -7.10 20.59
N LYS A 3 12.30 -7.12 21.89
CA LYS A 3 13.34 -8.00 22.46
C LYS A 3 13.08 -9.50 22.25
N LYS A 4 11.80 -9.92 22.19
CA LYS A 4 11.45 -11.31 21.90
C LYS A 4 11.75 -11.65 20.44
N ILE A 5 11.36 -10.79 19.50
CA ILE A 5 11.67 -10.93 18.06
C ILE A 5 13.19 -10.98 17.87
N PHE A 6 13.93 -10.06 18.47
CA PHE A 6 15.39 -10.05 18.37
C PHE A 6 16.04 -11.33 18.92
N LYS A 7 15.48 -11.92 20.00
CA LYS A 7 15.93 -13.20 20.54
C LYS A 7 15.73 -14.34 19.54
N GLU A 8 14.59 -14.39 18.85
CA GLU A 8 14.34 -15.42 17.85
C GLU A 8 15.26 -15.21 16.62
N ILE A 9 15.42 -13.99 16.12
CA ILE A 9 16.39 -13.67 15.04
C ILE A 9 17.79 -14.21 15.37
N LYS A 10 18.24 -14.13 16.63
CA LYS A 10 19.56 -14.65 17.04
C LYS A 10 19.66 -16.17 16.98
N LYS A 11 18.59 -16.91 17.22
CA LYS A 11 18.63 -18.39 17.28
C LYS A 11 18.84 -19.04 15.92
N TYR A 12 18.25 -18.50 14.87
CA TYR A 12 18.22 -19.12 13.55
C TYR A 12 19.39 -18.65 12.70
N LYS A 13 20.02 -19.59 11.97
CA LYS A 13 21.07 -19.31 10.99
C LYS A 13 20.50 -18.90 9.63
N ILE A 14 19.28 -19.35 9.33
CA ILE A 14 18.57 -19.09 8.08
C ILE A 14 17.29 -18.35 8.40
N ILE A 15 17.08 -17.21 7.73
CA ILE A 15 15.90 -16.36 7.92
C ILE A 15 15.34 -16.03 6.54
N VAL A 16 14.07 -16.30 6.37
CA VAL A 16 13.30 -15.95 5.18
C VAL A 16 12.34 -14.83 5.56
N ILE A 17 12.30 -13.76 4.78
CA ILE A 17 11.40 -12.64 5.02
C ILE A 17 10.44 -12.55 3.84
N ALA A 18 9.14 -12.58 4.14
CA ALA A 18 8.04 -12.45 3.18
C ALA A 18 7.18 -11.25 3.52
N ARG A 19 6.26 -10.88 2.62
CA ARG A 19 5.29 -9.81 2.77
C ARG A 19 4.01 -10.18 2.03
N HIS A 20 3.03 -9.26 1.92
CA HIS A 20 1.77 -9.54 1.24
C HIS A 20 1.89 -9.58 -0.30
N ILE A 21 0.96 -10.29 -0.96
CA ILE A 21 0.74 -10.23 -2.41
C ILE A 21 0.24 -8.84 -2.83
N GLY A 22 0.55 -8.43 -4.07
CA GLY A 22 0.17 -7.09 -4.54
C GLY A 22 1.06 -6.00 -3.96
N VAL A 23 2.38 -6.22 -4.09
CA VAL A 23 3.44 -5.39 -3.51
C VAL A 23 3.24 -3.89 -3.69
N ASP A 24 3.40 -3.16 -2.61
CA ASP A 24 3.54 -1.71 -2.54
C ASP A 24 4.90 -1.31 -1.94
N PRO A 25 5.22 -0.01 -1.84
CA PRO A 25 6.51 0.41 -1.32
C PRO A 25 6.73 0.07 0.16
N ASP A 26 5.71 0.11 1.03
CA ASP A 26 5.89 -0.21 2.46
C ASP A 26 6.19 -1.68 2.66
N ALA A 27 5.40 -2.56 2.04
CA ALA A 27 5.62 -4.00 2.08
C ALA A 27 7.02 -4.38 1.59
N MET A 28 7.49 -3.79 0.48
CA MET A 28 8.81 -4.09 -0.06
C MET A 28 9.93 -3.47 0.79
N ALA A 29 9.78 -2.23 1.24
CA ALA A 29 10.77 -1.53 2.04
C ALA A 29 10.97 -2.18 3.42
N SER A 30 9.88 -2.51 4.13
CA SER A 30 9.94 -3.18 5.42
C SER A 30 10.67 -4.52 5.35
N GLN A 31 10.38 -5.31 4.32
CA GLN A 31 11.02 -6.59 4.05
C GLN A 31 12.52 -6.45 3.74
N ILE A 32 12.88 -5.57 2.80
CA ILE A 32 14.27 -5.36 2.35
C ILE A 32 15.11 -4.75 3.48
N ALA A 33 14.61 -3.72 4.14
CA ALA A 33 15.34 -3.06 5.22
C ALA A 33 15.57 -4.00 6.42
N LEU A 34 14.60 -4.83 6.78
CA LEU A 34 14.77 -5.83 7.83
C LEU A 34 15.80 -6.89 7.44
N ARG A 35 15.78 -7.41 6.19
CA ARG A 35 16.81 -8.30 5.67
C ARG A 35 18.20 -7.70 5.82
N ASP A 36 18.36 -6.48 5.36
CA ASP A 36 19.67 -5.83 5.28
C ASP A 36 20.18 -5.44 6.67
N SER A 37 19.30 -5.03 7.58
CA SER A 37 19.60 -4.80 8.98
C SER A 37 20.08 -6.08 9.70
N ILE A 38 19.41 -7.21 9.44
CA ILE A 38 19.83 -8.50 10.02
C ILE A 38 21.18 -8.95 9.43
N LYS A 39 21.38 -8.83 8.11
CA LYS A 39 22.68 -9.12 7.46
C LYS A 39 23.81 -8.25 8.00
N LEU A 40 23.55 -6.96 8.20
CA LEU A 40 24.52 -6.02 8.77
C LEU A 40 24.88 -6.36 10.23
N THR A 41 23.92 -6.87 10.99
CA THR A 41 24.10 -7.24 12.40
C THR A 41 24.78 -8.59 12.55
N PHE A 42 24.42 -9.56 11.72
CA PHE A 42 24.83 -10.95 11.74
C PHE A 42 25.30 -11.42 10.35
N PRO A 43 26.50 -11.02 9.90
CA PRO A 43 26.99 -11.32 8.56
C PRO A 43 27.09 -12.83 8.24
N GLU A 44 27.16 -13.66 9.27
CA GLU A 44 27.23 -15.12 9.15
C GLU A 44 25.89 -15.79 8.84
N LYS A 45 24.77 -15.07 8.96
CA LYS A 45 23.44 -15.63 8.74
C LYS A 45 23.05 -15.56 7.25
N LYS A 46 22.36 -16.59 6.77
CA LYS A 46 21.68 -16.55 5.48
C LYS A 46 20.31 -15.88 5.67
N VAL A 47 20.16 -14.66 5.17
CA VAL A 47 18.90 -13.91 5.25
C VAL A 47 18.45 -13.57 3.84
N ILE A 48 17.23 -13.96 3.47
CA ILE A 48 16.66 -13.72 2.13
C ILE A 48 15.29 -13.05 2.24
N ALA A 49 15.01 -12.16 1.28
CA ALA A 49 13.72 -11.51 1.09
C ALA A 49 13.07 -12.06 -0.17
N VAL A 50 11.87 -12.64 -0.05
CA VAL A 50 11.25 -13.43 -1.12
C VAL A 50 9.85 -12.93 -1.47
N GLY A 51 9.36 -13.30 -2.64
CA GLY A 51 8.03 -12.95 -3.16
C GLY A 51 8.08 -12.44 -4.59
N THR A 52 6.96 -11.95 -5.08
CA THR A 52 6.83 -11.42 -6.44
C THR A 52 7.43 -10.02 -6.52
N GLY A 53 8.44 -9.82 -7.38
CA GLY A 53 9.08 -8.51 -7.59
C GLY A 53 8.19 -7.52 -8.34
N SER A 54 8.50 -6.26 -8.23
CA SER A 54 7.91 -5.18 -9.04
C SER A 54 9.02 -4.34 -9.66
N ALA A 55 9.04 -4.26 -10.99
CA ALA A 55 9.99 -3.39 -11.68
C ALA A 55 9.90 -1.93 -11.24
N LYS A 56 8.70 -1.49 -10.88
CA LYS A 56 8.41 -0.13 -10.39
C LYS A 56 9.14 0.19 -9.09
N PHE A 57 9.38 -0.81 -8.22
CA PHE A 57 9.95 -0.62 -6.89
C PHE A 57 11.36 -1.20 -6.74
N ASN A 58 12.03 -1.53 -7.84
CA ASN A 58 13.39 -2.08 -7.83
C ASN A 58 14.43 -1.15 -7.16
N PHE A 59 14.13 0.14 -7.04
CA PHE A 59 14.98 1.10 -6.34
C PHE A 59 15.02 0.87 -4.81
N LEU A 60 14.02 0.19 -4.23
CA LEU A 60 14.01 -0.19 -2.83
C LEU A 60 14.93 -1.39 -2.53
N GLY A 61 15.27 -2.18 -3.54
CA GLY A 61 16.15 -3.33 -3.43
C GLY A 61 15.70 -4.51 -4.27
N LYS A 62 16.52 -5.55 -4.31
CA LYS A 62 16.25 -6.78 -5.06
C LYS A 62 15.78 -7.88 -4.14
N LEU A 63 14.83 -8.66 -4.60
CA LEU A 63 14.38 -9.87 -3.93
C LEU A 63 15.29 -11.06 -4.27
N ASP A 64 15.36 -11.99 -3.34
CA ASP A 64 16.08 -13.24 -3.46
C ASP A 64 15.13 -14.35 -3.96
N LYS A 65 15.69 -15.45 -4.44
CA LYS A 65 14.90 -16.63 -4.82
C LYS A 65 14.53 -17.43 -3.58
N LEU A 66 13.27 -17.86 -3.49
CA LEU A 66 12.84 -18.78 -2.45
C LEU A 66 13.50 -20.15 -2.68
N GLU A 67 14.12 -20.66 -1.65
CA GLU A 67 14.72 -22.00 -1.60
C GLU A 67 14.04 -22.79 -0.46
N LYS A 68 14.14 -24.11 -0.50
CA LYS A 68 13.72 -24.95 0.63
C LYS A 68 14.82 -25.00 1.68
N PHE A 69 14.44 -24.79 2.93
CA PHE A 69 15.35 -24.83 4.04
C PHE A 69 14.81 -25.72 5.15
N ASN A 70 15.73 -26.37 5.87
CA ASN A 70 15.44 -27.00 7.14
C ASN A 70 15.92 -26.05 8.25
N ASN A 71 15.18 -25.99 9.33
CA ASN A 71 15.50 -25.16 10.52
C ASN A 71 15.67 -23.67 10.16
N ALA A 72 14.63 -23.09 9.57
CA ALA A 72 14.58 -21.69 9.16
C ALA A 72 13.47 -20.92 9.89
N LEU A 73 13.77 -19.65 10.18
CA LEU A 73 12.79 -18.70 10.67
C LEU A 73 12.10 -18.01 9.49
N LEU A 74 10.78 -17.96 9.49
CA LEU A 74 10.01 -17.06 8.62
C LEU A 74 9.68 -15.77 9.37
N ILE A 75 9.89 -14.61 8.75
CA ILE A 75 9.35 -13.34 9.20
C ILE A 75 8.43 -12.81 8.10
N VAL A 76 7.20 -12.49 8.45
CA VAL A 76 6.21 -11.92 7.54
C VAL A 76 6.00 -10.47 7.96
N THR A 77 6.33 -9.53 7.06
CA THR A 77 6.11 -8.10 7.29
C THR A 77 4.87 -7.64 6.55
N ASP A 78 4.17 -6.63 7.09
CA ASP A 78 3.10 -5.90 6.42
C ASP A 78 2.02 -6.81 5.81
N THR A 79 1.53 -7.78 6.58
CA THR A 79 0.59 -8.79 6.07
C THR A 79 -0.49 -9.11 7.10
N PRO A 80 -1.75 -8.70 6.86
CA PRO A 80 -2.82 -8.85 7.85
C PRO A 80 -3.33 -10.29 7.99
N ASP A 81 -3.33 -11.07 6.91
CA ASP A 81 -3.87 -12.43 6.89
C ASP A 81 -2.96 -13.40 6.13
N ARG A 82 -3.09 -14.69 6.49
CA ARG A 82 -2.23 -15.76 5.98
C ARG A 82 -2.32 -15.96 4.46
N ARG A 83 -3.51 -15.76 3.87
CA ARG A 83 -3.72 -15.99 2.43
C ARG A 83 -3.00 -14.95 1.57
N ARG A 84 -2.66 -13.82 2.16
CA ARG A 84 -1.93 -12.74 1.49
C ARG A 84 -0.41 -12.91 1.55
N VAL A 85 0.15 -13.87 2.28
CA VAL A 85 1.60 -14.11 2.30
C VAL A 85 2.10 -14.46 0.89
N ASP A 86 3.08 -13.71 0.38
CA ASP A 86 3.62 -13.88 -0.97
C ASP A 86 4.86 -14.78 -0.95
N GLY A 87 4.75 -15.91 -1.60
CA GLY A 87 5.83 -16.85 -1.88
C GLY A 87 5.85 -18.07 -0.96
N PRO A 88 6.26 -18.00 0.31
CA PRO A 88 6.39 -19.17 1.17
C PRO A 88 5.06 -19.61 1.79
N ASN A 89 4.90 -20.93 2.00
CA ASN A 89 3.86 -21.41 2.92
C ASN A 89 4.39 -21.31 4.36
N VAL A 90 3.62 -20.70 5.24
CA VAL A 90 4.00 -20.48 6.66
C VAL A 90 4.30 -21.78 7.38
N ASP A 91 3.55 -22.86 7.07
CA ASP A 91 3.71 -24.18 7.71
C ASP A 91 5.00 -24.93 7.33
N ASP A 92 5.74 -24.44 6.32
CA ASP A 92 7.01 -25.03 5.91
C ASP A 92 8.20 -24.60 6.81
N PHE A 93 7.93 -23.76 7.84
CA PHE A 93 8.96 -23.17 8.71
C PHE A 93 8.80 -23.64 10.16
N ASP A 94 9.94 -23.80 10.84
CA ASP A 94 9.96 -24.25 12.26
C ASP A 94 9.41 -23.20 13.22
N TYR A 95 9.46 -21.92 12.83
CA TYR A 95 8.95 -20.81 13.61
C TYR A 95 8.62 -19.63 12.67
N ALA A 96 7.51 -18.99 12.91
CA ALA A 96 7.06 -17.85 12.13
C ALA A 96 6.80 -16.61 13.01
N ILE A 97 7.21 -15.45 12.52
CA ILE A 97 6.98 -14.14 13.17
C ILE A 97 6.22 -13.24 12.21
N LYS A 98 5.17 -12.57 12.70
CA LYS A 98 4.49 -11.48 11.97
C LYS A 98 4.89 -10.14 12.58
N ILE A 99 5.20 -9.16 11.72
CA ILE A 99 5.45 -7.75 12.05
C ILE A 99 4.56 -6.90 11.15
N ASP A 100 3.53 -6.28 11.72
CA ASP A 100 2.44 -5.69 10.96
C ASP A 100 1.89 -4.43 11.63
N HIS A 101 1.23 -3.57 10.84
CA HIS A 101 0.53 -2.38 11.30
C HIS A 101 -0.97 -2.38 10.95
N HIS A 102 -1.44 -3.37 10.22
CA HIS A 102 -2.85 -3.50 9.92
C HIS A 102 -3.68 -3.85 11.17
N PRO A 103 -4.98 -3.50 11.23
CA PRO A 103 -5.89 -4.03 12.22
C PRO A 103 -5.85 -5.56 12.27
N PHE A 104 -5.91 -6.11 13.48
CA PHE A 104 -5.87 -7.57 13.66
C PHE A 104 -7.02 -8.26 12.92
N ILE A 105 -6.68 -9.23 12.07
CA ILE A 105 -7.64 -10.09 11.36
C ILE A 105 -7.59 -11.51 11.91
N GLU A 106 -6.41 -12.14 11.87
CA GLU A 106 -6.21 -13.49 12.33
C GLU A 106 -4.79 -13.70 12.91
N LYS A 107 -4.68 -14.68 13.79
CA LYS A 107 -3.37 -15.15 14.25
C LYS A 107 -2.92 -16.31 13.37
N PHE A 108 -1.73 -16.15 12.73
CA PHE A 108 -1.18 -17.20 11.86
C PHE A 108 0.33 -17.42 12.04
N CYS A 109 0.97 -16.67 12.93
CA CYS A 109 2.38 -16.86 13.29
C CYS A 109 2.52 -17.21 14.78
N ASP A 110 3.66 -17.82 15.16
CA ASP A 110 3.97 -18.16 16.55
C ASP A 110 4.16 -16.94 17.44
N LEU A 111 4.76 -15.89 16.87
CA LEU A 111 4.97 -14.61 17.52
C LEU A 111 4.48 -13.48 16.60
N GLU A 112 3.65 -12.58 17.13
CA GLU A 112 3.10 -11.47 16.36
C GLU A 112 3.32 -10.15 17.06
N LEU A 113 3.88 -9.18 16.34
CA LEU A 113 3.97 -7.78 16.71
C LEU A 113 3.03 -7.02 15.75
N ILE A 114 1.92 -6.55 16.29
CA ILE A 114 0.94 -5.75 15.55
C ILE A 114 0.84 -4.40 16.25
N GLU A 115 1.13 -3.33 15.53
CA GLU A 115 1.01 -1.94 15.97
C GLU A 115 0.05 -1.20 15.05
N ASP A 116 -1.25 -1.40 15.23
CA ASP A 116 -2.33 -0.86 14.40
C ASP A 116 -2.47 0.67 14.49
N THR A 117 -1.76 1.30 15.41
CA THR A 117 -1.61 2.75 15.50
C THR A 117 -0.40 3.30 14.73
N ALA A 118 0.51 2.43 14.26
CA ALA A 118 1.63 2.84 13.44
C ALA A 118 1.17 3.16 12.02
N THR A 119 1.83 4.12 11.39
CA THR A 119 1.50 4.61 10.04
C THR A 119 1.84 3.58 8.95
N SER A 120 2.82 2.68 9.23
CA SER A 120 3.36 1.73 8.25
C SER A 120 4.10 0.59 8.94
N ALA A 121 4.29 -0.53 8.25
CA ALA A 121 5.17 -1.59 8.72
C ALA A 121 6.63 -1.11 8.82
N CYS A 122 7.07 -0.19 7.95
CA CYS A 122 8.38 0.45 8.06
C CYS A 122 8.56 1.20 9.37
N GLU A 123 7.54 1.90 9.88
CA GLU A 123 7.59 2.52 11.21
C GLU A 123 7.82 1.50 12.31
N VAL A 124 7.13 0.35 12.25
CA VAL A 124 7.32 -0.75 13.22
C VAL A 124 8.74 -1.33 13.15
N ILE A 125 9.30 -1.48 11.94
CA ILE A 125 10.70 -1.93 11.77
C ILE A 125 11.69 -0.88 12.29
N MET A 126 11.46 0.41 12.07
CA MET A 126 12.30 1.48 12.66
C MET A 126 12.31 1.38 14.19
N LYS A 127 11.14 1.20 14.82
CA LYS A 127 11.00 0.99 16.26
C LYS A 127 11.70 -0.30 16.72
N LEU A 128 11.60 -1.39 15.96
CA LEU A 128 12.29 -2.65 16.23
C LEU A 128 13.82 -2.47 16.25
N ILE A 129 14.38 -1.80 15.25
CA ILE A 129 15.81 -1.49 15.17
C ILE A 129 16.25 -0.66 16.38
N LYS A 130 15.56 0.44 16.65
CA LYS A 130 15.86 1.35 17.76
C LYS A 130 15.83 0.65 19.14
N ASN A 131 14.90 -0.27 19.36
CA ASN A 131 14.68 -0.94 20.64
C ASN A 131 15.45 -2.27 20.81
N THR A 132 16.32 -2.61 19.86
CA THR A 132 17.08 -3.87 19.88
C THR A 132 18.56 -3.62 19.53
N GLY A 133 19.31 -4.69 19.29
CA GLY A 133 20.69 -4.60 18.82
C GLY A 133 20.84 -4.74 17.29
N LEU A 134 19.74 -4.63 16.53
CA LEU A 134 19.81 -4.59 15.08
C LEU A 134 20.52 -3.31 14.61
N LYS A 135 21.44 -3.46 13.68
CA LYS A 135 22.18 -2.33 13.10
C LYS A 135 21.41 -1.73 11.93
N CYS A 136 21.55 -0.43 11.80
CA CYS A 136 21.07 0.32 10.66
C CYS A 136 22.23 1.15 10.07
N ASN A 137 22.16 1.41 8.78
CA ASN A 137 23.03 2.35 8.09
C ASN A 137 22.17 3.30 7.27
N LYS A 138 22.80 4.22 6.56
CA LYS A 138 22.11 5.24 5.76
C LYS A 138 21.16 4.60 4.73
N GLU A 139 21.61 3.59 4.00
CA GLU A 139 20.84 2.93 2.95
C GLU A 139 19.57 2.24 3.51
N ILE A 140 19.70 1.58 4.65
CA ILE A 140 18.55 0.95 5.35
C ILE A 140 17.57 2.03 5.83
N ALA A 141 18.08 3.12 6.39
CA ALA A 141 17.25 4.23 6.87
C ALA A 141 16.48 4.91 5.72
N GLU A 142 17.12 5.12 4.56
CA GLU A 142 16.49 5.66 3.35
C GLU A 142 15.35 4.76 2.85
N VAL A 143 15.56 3.45 2.79
CA VAL A 143 14.53 2.47 2.38
C VAL A 143 13.34 2.49 3.34
N LEU A 144 13.58 2.47 4.67
CA LEU A 144 12.53 2.56 5.68
C LEU A 144 11.74 3.86 5.57
N PHE A 145 12.44 4.99 5.38
CA PHE A 145 11.80 6.28 5.18
C PHE A 145 10.89 6.28 3.95
N MET A 146 11.34 5.71 2.83
CA MET A 146 10.52 5.63 1.62
C MET A 146 9.24 4.81 1.81
N GLY A 147 9.30 3.67 2.50
CA GLY A 147 8.10 2.88 2.82
C GLY A 147 7.14 3.66 3.71
N LEU A 148 7.63 4.27 4.79
CA LEU A 148 6.83 5.10 5.69
C LEU A 148 6.16 6.27 4.96
N VAL A 149 6.88 7.00 4.12
CA VAL A 149 6.35 8.11 3.32
C VAL A 149 5.24 7.66 2.38
N SER A 150 5.41 6.48 1.76
CA SER A 150 4.43 5.94 0.84
C SER A 150 3.11 5.62 1.53
N ASP A 151 3.15 4.90 2.63
CA ASP A 151 1.96 4.39 3.32
C ASP A 151 1.27 5.46 4.16
N SER A 152 2.01 6.44 4.65
CA SER A 152 1.47 7.64 5.30
C SER A 152 0.88 8.67 4.33
N ASN A 153 0.85 8.36 3.02
CA ASN A 153 0.52 9.34 1.98
C ASN A 153 1.30 10.67 2.16
N ARG A 154 2.62 10.57 2.31
CA ARG A 154 3.48 11.75 2.52
C ARG A 154 3.21 12.49 3.84
N PHE A 155 2.91 11.75 4.90
CA PHE A 155 2.51 12.24 6.22
C PHE A 155 1.16 12.98 6.24
N LEU A 156 0.27 12.73 5.26
CA LEU A 156 -1.04 13.38 5.18
C LEU A 156 -2.15 12.59 5.87
N PHE A 157 -1.92 11.33 6.21
CA PHE A 157 -2.90 10.54 6.95
C PHE A 157 -2.91 10.87 8.44
N SER A 158 -4.07 10.77 9.07
CA SER A 158 -4.27 11.05 10.49
C SER A 158 -3.55 10.07 11.43
N SER A 159 -3.09 8.93 10.90
CA SER A 159 -2.21 8.00 11.61
C SER A 159 -0.81 8.56 11.88
N CYS A 160 -0.38 9.62 11.17
CA CYS A 160 0.88 10.31 11.42
C CYS A 160 0.80 11.15 12.68
N THR A 161 1.42 10.68 13.74
CA THR A 161 1.42 11.34 15.05
C THR A 161 2.75 12.05 15.34
N ALA A 162 2.81 12.78 16.44
CA ALA A 162 4.06 13.35 16.93
C ALA A 162 5.15 12.27 17.14
N GLU A 163 4.77 11.05 17.54
CA GLU A 163 5.70 9.93 17.67
C GLU A 163 6.34 9.55 16.33
N THR A 164 5.53 9.48 15.24
CA THR A 164 6.02 9.23 13.88
C THR A 164 7.04 10.28 13.45
N PHE A 165 6.73 11.57 13.64
CA PHE A 165 7.65 12.66 13.28
C PHE A 165 8.93 12.67 14.12
N ASN A 166 8.85 12.37 15.41
CA ASN A 166 10.01 12.26 16.29
C ASN A 166 10.92 11.12 15.83
N LEU A 167 10.35 9.95 15.52
CA LEU A 167 11.11 8.80 15.02
C LEU A 167 11.84 9.14 13.71
N VAL A 168 11.15 9.80 12.77
CA VAL A 168 11.75 10.25 11.50
C VAL A 168 12.88 11.26 11.77
N SER A 169 12.66 12.22 12.67
CA SER A 169 13.66 13.21 13.04
C SER A 169 14.93 12.57 13.62
N GLU A 170 14.79 11.57 14.50
CA GLU A 170 15.91 10.81 15.04
C GLU A 170 16.70 10.07 13.96
N TYR A 171 16.00 9.41 13.01
CA TYR A 171 16.65 8.72 11.90
C TYR A 171 17.38 9.68 10.95
N LEU A 172 16.79 10.84 10.66
CA LEU A 172 17.43 11.89 9.86
C LEU A 172 18.70 12.41 10.55
N ASP A 173 18.63 12.60 11.87
CA ASP A 173 19.79 13.09 12.64
C ASP A 173 20.88 12.03 12.77
N GLU A 174 20.54 10.77 12.96
CA GLU A 174 21.53 9.70 13.15
C GLU A 174 22.18 9.29 11.82
N TYR A 175 21.38 9.07 10.74
CA TYR A 175 21.88 8.52 9.48
C TYR A 175 22.19 9.57 8.41
N LYS A 176 21.86 10.85 8.63
CA LYS A 176 22.23 11.99 7.77
C LYS A 176 21.91 11.80 6.29
N PHE A 177 20.70 11.39 5.96
CA PHE A 177 20.25 11.26 4.57
C PHE A 177 19.41 12.46 4.10
N ASP A 178 19.37 12.67 2.78
CA ASP A 178 18.55 13.71 2.14
C ASP A 178 17.22 13.12 1.68
N ILE A 179 16.12 13.74 2.09
CA ILE A 179 14.77 13.27 1.75
C ILE A 179 14.35 13.61 0.32
N SER A 180 14.89 14.70 -0.27
CA SER A 180 14.46 15.17 -1.58
C SER A 180 14.66 14.15 -2.70
N PRO A 181 15.83 13.49 -2.84
CA PRO A 181 16.01 12.43 -3.83
C PRO A 181 15.08 11.23 -3.60
N LEU A 182 14.76 10.91 -2.35
CA LEU A 182 13.88 9.78 -2.01
C LEU A 182 12.43 10.04 -2.45
N TYR A 183 11.93 11.26 -2.24
CA TYR A 183 10.63 11.67 -2.78
C TYR A 183 10.62 11.65 -4.32
N GLN A 184 11.71 12.07 -4.97
CA GLN A 184 11.81 11.96 -6.42
C GLN A 184 11.73 10.50 -6.90
N GLN A 185 12.40 9.57 -6.23
CA GLN A 185 12.33 8.15 -6.59
C GLN A 185 10.93 7.58 -6.42
N LEU A 186 10.21 7.94 -5.34
CA LEU A 186 8.85 7.45 -5.06
C LEU A 186 7.81 8.01 -6.02
N TYR A 187 7.92 9.30 -6.39
CA TYR A 187 6.83 10.04 -7.02
C TYR A 187 7.13 10.55 -8.42
N SER A 188 8.34 10.34 -8.96
CA SER A 188 8.62 10.63 -10.37
C SER A 188 7.78 9.73 -11.26
N ARG A 189 7.13 10.34 -12.23
CA ARG A 189 6.26 9.63 -13.18
C ARG A 189 6.65 9.97 -14.61
N PRO A 190 6.46 9.05 -15.55
CA PRO A 190 6.62 9.32 -16.96
C PRO A 190 5.71 10.47 -17.42
N LEU A 191 6.18 11.32 -18.32
CA LEU A 191 5.43 12.47 -18.83
C LEU A 191 4.10 12.07 -19.46
N ASN A 192 4.02 10.89 -20.08
CA ASN A 192 2.80 10.35 -20.67
C ASN A 192 1.72 10.08 -19.61
N GLU A 193 2.07 9.57 -18.42
CA GLU A 193 1.13 9.42 -17.30
C GLU A 193 0.64 10.78 -16.79
N VAL A 194 1.53 11.77 -16.67
CA VAL A 194 1.15 13.14 -16.28
C VAL A 194 0.22 13.79 -17.31
N ARG A 195 0.47 13.55 -18.59
CA ARG A 195 -0.44 14.02 -19.67
C ARG A 195 -1.81 13.35 -19.62
N LEU A 196 -1.86 12.03 -19.35
CA LEU A 196 -3.13 11.34 -19.15
C LEU A 196 -3.88 11.86 -17.92
N GLU A 197 -3.19 12.15 -16.82
CA GLU A 197 -3.79 12.79 -15.64
C GLU A 197 -4.40 14.15 -15.97
N GLY A 198 -3.70 14.99 -16.74
CA GLY A 198 -4.24 16.24 -17.24
C GLY A 198 -5.49 16.04 -18.13
N TYR A 199 -5.46 15.03 -18.99
CA TYR A 199 -6.64 14.66 -19.80
C TYR A 199 -7.82 14.25 -18.91
N ILE A 200 -7.59 13.41 -17.90
CA ILE A 200 -8.61 12.98 -16.94
C ILE A 200 -9.22 14.21 -16.24
N SER A 201 -8.39 15.11 -15.72
CA SER A 201 -8.84 16.32 -15.02
C SER A 201 -9.71 17.22 -15.90
N LEU A 202 -9.38 17.35 -17.19
CA LEU A 202 -10.12 18.18 -18.13
C LEU A 202 -11.45 17.54 -18.59
N ASN A 203 -11.56 16.22 -18.56
CA ASN A 203 -12.69 15.47 -19.15
C ASN A 203 -13.49 14.70 -18.10
N MET A 204 -13.15 14.82 -16.80
CA MET A 204 -13.91 14.21 -15.73
C MET A 204 -15.33 14.77 -15.68
N THR A 205 -16.32 13.89 -15.67
CA THR A 205 -17.70 14.27 -15.37
C THR A 205 -17.85 14.43 -13.87
N VAL A 206 -18.40 15.54 -13.40
CA VAL A 206 -18.75 15.78 -11.99
C VAL A 206 -20.25 16.00 -11.91
N THR A 207 -20.93 15.22 -11.08
CA THR A 207 -22.38 15.33 -10.86
C THR A 207 -22.70 16.37 -9.77
N GLU A 208 -23.96 16.79 -9.71
CA GLU A 208 -24.46 17.67 -8.62
C GLU A 208 -24.32 17.04 -7.24
N ASN A 209 -24.31 15.69 -7.17
CA ASN A 209 -24.13 14.93 -5.91
C ASN A 209 -22.67 14.74 -5.52
N LYS A 210 -21.70 15.39 -6.20
CA LYS A 210 -20.25 15.33 -5.96
C LYS A 210 -19.61 13.99 -6.32
N LEU A 211 -20.15 13.25 -7.29
CA LEU A 211 -19.50 12.11 -7.91
C LEU A 211 -18.66 12.58 -9.10
N GLY A 212 -17.34 12.33 -9.05
CA GLY A 212 -16.44 12.52 -10.19
C GLY A 212 -16.15 11.20 -10.89
N TYR A 213 -16.27 11.09 -12.22
CA TYR A 213 -15.86 9.88 -12.92
C TYR A 213 -15.38 10.15 -14.35
N ILE A 214 -14.60 9.23 -14.88
CA ILE A 214 -14.13 9.26 -16.28
C ILE A 214 -14.04 7.86 -16.87
N LYS A 215 -14.39 7.75 -18.17
CA LYS A 215 -14.14 6.56 -18.99
C LYS A 215 -12.80 6.70 -19.68
N ILE A 216 -11.92 5.72 -19.50
CA ILE A 216 -10.59 5.64 -20.11
C ILE A 216 -10.60 4.43 -21.03
N THR A 217 -10.90 4.67 -22.31
CA THR A 217 -10.94 3.62 -23.34
C THR A 217 -9.53 3.21 -23.77
N ASP A 218 -9.40 2.07 -24.42
CA ASP A 218 -8.13 1.60 -24.99
C ASP A 218 -7.54 2.61 -25.99
N GLU A 219 -8.39 3.33 -26.74
CA GLU A 219 -7.97 4.42 -27.62
C GLU A 219 -7.23 5.52 -26.83
N ILE A 220 -7.78 5.93 -25.69
CA ILE A 220 -7.15 6.93 -24.81
C ILE A 220 -5.85 6.41 -24.23
N ILE A 221 -5.84 5.16 -23.76
CA ILE A 221 -4.66 4.48 -23.24
C ILE A 221 -3.53 4.49 -24.27
N ASN A 222 -3.84 4.05 -25.49
CA ASN A 222 -2.88 4.01 -26.60
C ASN A 222 -2.42 5.41 -27.03
N LYS A 223 -3.33 6.40 -27.08
CA LYS A 223 -3.01 7.80 -27.41
C LYS A 223 -1.95 8.39 -26.48
N PHE A 224 -2.00 8.06 -25.20
CA PHE A 224 -1.01 8.53 -24.22
C PHE A 224 0.17 7.57 -24.03
N GLY A 225 0.14 6.37 -24.62
CA GLY A 225 1.22 5.39 -24.49
C GLY A 225 1.41 4.89 -23.06
N VAL A 226 0.34 4.64 -22.36
CA VAL A 226 0.32 4.06 -21.01
C VAL A 226 -0.29 2.66 -21.05
N ASP A 227 -0.20 1.90 -19.94
CA ASP A 227 -0.93 0.64 -19.79
C ASP A 227 -2.22 0.86 -18.96
N SER A 228 -3.16 -0.09 -19.04
CA SER A 228 -4.45 -0.01 -18.36
C SER A 228 -4.32 0.00 -16.82
N ALA A 229 -3.27 -0.63 -16.26
CA ALA A 229 -3.04 -0.62 -14.83
C ALA A 229 -2.56 0.76 -14.35
N SER A 230 -1.59 1.35 -15.06
CA SER A 230 -1.12 2.72 -14.80
C SER A 230 -2.27 3.73 -14.92
N ALA A 231 -3.10 3.62 -15.95
CA ALA A 231 -4.27 4.49 -16.15
C ALA A 231 -5.26 4.39 -14.97
N GLY A 232 -5.61 3.17 -14.55
CA GLY A 232 -6.52 2.95 -13.41
C GLY A 232 -5.97 3.46 -12.07
N ASN A 233 -4.65 3.40 -11.88
CA ASN A 233 -4.00 3.89 -10.65
C ASN A 233 -3.99 5.41 -10.51
N LEU A 234 -4.21 6.18 -11.59
CA LEU A 234 -4.34 7.63 -11.52
C LEU A 234 -5.53 8.09 -10.68
N VAL A 235 -6.48 7.21 -10.37
CA VAL A 235 -7.57 7.48 -9.41
C VAL A 235 -7.06 8.07 -8.09
N ASN A 236 -5.86 7.75 -7.65
CA ASN A 236 -5.30 8.22 -6.39
C ASN A 236 -4.89 9.71 -6.40
N ASN A 237 -4.91 10.38 -7.55
CA ASN A 237 -4.47 11.76 -7.69
C ASN A 237 -5.60 12.80 -7.57
N PHE A 238 -6.86 12.36 -7.39
CA PHE A 238 -8.04 13.25 -7.39
C PHE A 238 -8.66 13.50 -6.00
N ASN A 239 -7.97 13.12 -4.93
CA ASN A 239 -8.47 13.21 -3.56
C ASN A 239 -8.53 14.64 -2.98
N PHE A 240 -8.06 15.65 -3.69
CA PHE A 240 -8.07 17.07 -3.25
C PHE A 240 -8.97 17.97 -4.10
N ILE A 241 -9.88 17.42 -4.90
CA ILE A 241 -10.86 18.19 -5.67
C ILE A 241 -12.03 18.55 -4.76
N ASN A 242 -12.26 19.85 -4.53
CA ASN A 242 -13.31 20.34 -3.61
C ASN A 242 -14.72 19.90 -4.00
N GLU A 243 -15.00 19.90 -5.29
CA GLU A 243 -16.31 19.58 -5.88
C GLU A 243 -16.63 18.09 -5.89
N VAL A 244 -15.66 17.23 -5.51
CA VAL A 244 -15.78 15.78 -5.61
C VAL A 244 -15.63 15.14 -4.23
N LEU A 245 -16.59 14.32 -3.85
CA LEU A 245 -16.60 13.55 -2.61
C LEU A 245 -16.25 12.08 -2.84
N VAL A 246 -16.79 11.50 -3.93
CA VAL A 246 -16.47 10.16 -4.43
C VAL A 246 -16.01 10.27 -5.88
N TRP A 247 -14.96 9.53 -6.27
CA TRP A 247 -14.47 9.56 -7.63
C TRP A 247 -14.08 8.17 -8.14
N ALA A 248 -14.20 7.99 -9.46
CA ALA A 248 -13.92 6.72 -10.11
C ALA A 248 -13.20 6.88 -11.46
N THR A 249 -12.25 5.98 -11.73
CA THR A 249 -11.73 5.72 -13.07
C THR A 249 -12.34 4.44 -13.62
N ILE A 250 -12.95 4.50 -14.79
CA ILE A 250 -13.55 3.38 -15.51
C ILE A 250 -12.61 3.07 -16.68
N THR A 251 -11.75 2.06 -16.51
CA THR A 251 -10.63 1.79 -17.41
C THR A 251 -10.86 0.50 -18.19
N GLU A 252 -10.79 0.59 -19.50
CA GLU A 252 -10.85 -0.56 -20.40
C GLU A 252 -9.54 -1.36 -20.31
N ASP A 253 -9.66 -2.66 -20.15
CA ASP A 253 -8.53 -3.59 -20.06
C ASP A 253 -8.74 -4.73 -21.07
N LEU A 254 -8.43 -4.44 -22.34
CA LEU A 254 -8.60 -5.39 -23.44
C LEU A 254 -7.78 -6.66 -23.25
N LYS A 255 -6.65 -6.56 -22.59
CA LYS A 255 -5.78 -7.73 -22.32
C LYS A 255 -6.50 -8.79 -21.50
N ASN A 256 -7.37 -8.37 -20.60
CA ASN A 256 -8.12 -9.25 -19.70
C ASN A 256 -9.61 -9.31 -20.02
N ASP A 257 -10.04 -8.73 -21.15
CA ASP A 257 -11.44 -8.67 -21.59
C ASP A 257 -12.38 -8.18 -20.47
N GLN A 258 -12.06 -7.02 -19.89
CA GLN A 258 -12.81 -6.45 -18.77
C GLN A 258 -12.75 -4.92 -18.71
N ILE A 259 -13.72 -4.34 -18.04
CA ILE A 259 -13.72 -2.94 -17.60
C ILE A 259 -13.36 -2.93 -16.10
N ARG A 260 -12.29 -2.23 -15.75
CA ARG A 260 -11.87 -2.06 -14.36
C ARG A 260 -12.38 -0.73 -13.83
N VAL A 261 -13.13 -0.77 -12.74
CA VAL A 261 -13.57 0.43 -12.03
C VAL A 261 -12.83 0.56 -10.72
N SER A 262 -12.05 1.62 -10.58
CA SER A 262 -11.37 1.96 -9.32
C SER A 262 -12.10 3.13 -8.66
N ILE A 263 -12.59 2.96 -7.44
CA ILE A 263 -13.42 3.92 -6.73
C ILE A 263 -12.71 4.39 -5.47
N ARG A 264 -12.78 5.68 -5.20
CA ARG A 264 -12.26 6.31 -3.98
C ARG A 264 -13.31 7.21 -3.37
N SER A 265 -13.22 7.41 -2.05
CA SER A 265 -14.10 8.29 -1.30
C SER A 265 -13.30 9.09 -0.25
N ARG A 266 -13.71 10.33 -0.04
CA ARG A 266 -13.18 11.21 1.02
C ARG A 266 -14.11 11.30 2.24
N GLY A 267 -15.20 10.56 2.25
CA GLY A 267 -16.19 10.59 3.33
C GLY A 267 -16.96 9.27 3.44
N PRO A 268 -18.02 9.09 2.66
CA PRO A 268 -18.92 7.95 2.81
C PRO A 268 -18.24 6.61 2.49
N GLY A 269 -18.67 5.54 3.16
CA GLY A 269 -18.24 4.18 2.82
C GLY A 269 -18.88 3.70 1.52
N ILE A 270 -18.04 3.30 0.54
CA ILE A 270 -18.50 2.93 -0.81
C ILE A 270 -18.37 1.42 -1.11
N ASN A 271 -17.74 0.65 -0.21
CA ASN A 271 -17.47 -0.77 -0.43
C ASN A 271 -18.75 -1.61 -0.62
N HIS A 272 -19.82 -1.31 0.14
CA HIS A 272 -21.10 -2.02 0.04
C HIS A 272 -21.77 -1.86 -1.34
N ILE A 273 -21.49 -0.75 -2.05
CA ILE A 273 -21.97 -0.57 -3.43
C ILE A 273 -21.11 -1.39 -4.39
N ALA A 274 -19.78 -1.36 -4.23
CA ALA A 274 -18.89 -2.19 -5.04
C ALA A 274 -19.20 -3.70 -4.91
N GLU A 275 -19.58 -4.16 -3.71
CA GLU A 275 -19.96 -5.55 -3.43
C GLU A 275 -21.20 -6.00 -4.21
N LYS A 276 -22.17 -5.12 -4.48
CA LYS A 276 -23.34 -5.43 -5.32
C LYS A 276 -22.94 -5.82 -6.76
N TYR A 277 -21.81 -5.31 -7.22
CA TYR A 277 -21.23 -5.59 -8.55
C TYR A 277 -20.08 -6.61 -8.48
N HIS A 278 -20.09 -7.49 -7.46
CA HIS A 278 -19.06 -8.52 -7.24
C HIS A 278 -17.64 -7.97 -7.07
N GLY A 279 -17.52 -6.70 -6.70
CA GLY A 279 -16.28 -6.04 -6.33
C GLY A 279 -16.01 -6.13 -4.83
N GLY A 280 -15.10 -5.27 -4.36
CA GLY A 280 -14.78 -5.19 -2.94
C GLY A 280 -13.67 -4.18 -2.67
N GLY A 281 -13.24 -4.14 -1.41
CA GLY A 281 -12.20 -3.26 -0.93
C GLY A 281 -12.50 -2.67 0.45
N HIS A 282 -11.81 -1.61 0.79
CA HIS A 282 -12.01 -0.86 2.03
C HIS A 282 -13.18 0.14 1.91
N LYS A 283 -13.64 0.66 3.05
CA LYS A 283 -14.74 1.64 3.09
C LYS A 283 -14.56 2.81 2.10
N GLN A 284 -13.34 3.31 1.93
CA GLN A 284 -13.03 4.49 1.10
C GLN A 284 -12.23 4.17 -0.18
N ALA A 285 -11.91 2.90 -0.43
CA ALA A 285 -11.14 2.48 -1.60
C ALA A 285 -11.59 1.10 -2.06
N SER A 286 -12.35 1.05 -3.15
CA SER A 286 -12.90 -0.19 -3.68
C SER A 286 -12.63 -0.33 -5.17
N GLY A 287 -12.72 -1.56 -5.67
CA GLY A 287 -12.57 -1.89 -7.07
C GLY A 287 -13.59 -2.90 -7.55
N VAL A 288 -14.00 -2.76 -8.81
CA VAL A 288 -14.95 -3.66 -9.47
C VAL A 288 -14.39 -4.07 -10.83
N LYS A 289 -14.67 -5.30 -11.28
CA LYS A 289 -14.37 -5.79 -12.62
C LYS A 289 -15.66 -6.11 -13.30
N LEU A 290 -15.92 -5.47 -14.44
CA LEU A 290 -17.17 -5.57 -15.20
C LEU A 290 -16.87 -6.00 -16.64
N LYS A 291 -17.91 -6.33 -17.40
CA LYS A 291 -17.76 -6.75 -18.79
C LYS A 291 -17.99 -5.58 -19.78
N THR A 292 -18.82 -4.64 -19.41
CA THR A 292 -19.22 -3.55 -20.31
C THR A 292 -19.15 -2.18 -19.65
N PHE A 293 -19.06 -1.13 -20.47
CA PHE A 293 -19.19 0.24 -19.99
C PHE A 293 -20.60 0.55 -19.47
N ASP A 294 -21.63 -0.15 -19.98
CA ASP A 294 -23.01 0.05 -19.52
C ASP A 294 -23.17 -0.41 -18.07
N GLU A 295 -22.63 -1.60 -17.71
CA GLU A 295 -22.58 -2.05 -16.31
C GLU A 295 -21.79 -1.05 -15.41
N ALA A 296 -20.71 -0.46 -15.92
CA ALA A 296 -19.96 0.55 -15.20
C ALA A 296 -20.77 1.84 -15.00
N MET A 297 -21.60 2.21 -15.96
CA MET A 297 -22.50 3.37 -15.82
C MET A 297 -23.65 3.10 -14.85
N GLU A 298 -24.16 1.87 -14.77
CA GLU A 298 -25.12 1.48 -13.74
C GLU A 298 -24.51 1.63 -12.34
N LEU A 299 -23.27 1.19 -12.16
CA LEU A 299 -22.52 1.41 -10.91
C LEU A 299 -22.35 2.90 -10.59
N MET A 300 -22.03 3.75 -11.58
CA MET A 300 -21.95 5.20 -11.37
C MET A 300 -23.31 5.80 -10.95
N ASN A 301 -24.40 5.35 -11.57
CA ASN A 301 -25.75 5.80 -11.20
C ASN A 301 -26.12 5.38 -9.75
N ASP A 302 -25.73 4.18 -9.32
CA ASP A 302 -25.98 3.74 -7.94
C ASP A 302 -25.11 4.51 -6.94
N LEU A 303 -23.86 4.84 -7.27
CA LEU A 303 -23.02 5.71 -6.45
C LEU A 303 -23.60 7.13 -6.36
N ASP A 304 -24.09 7.68 -7.45
CA ASP A 304 -24.66 9.03 -7.48
C ASP A 304 -25.95 9.12 -6.65
N LYS A 305 -26.84 8.14 -6.75
CA LYS A 305 -28.03 8.04 -5.90
C LYS A 305 -27.66 7.92 -4.41
N PHE A 306 -26.68 7.08 -4.10
CA PHE A 306 -26.19 6.96 -2.73
C PHE A 306 -25.65 8.28 -2.18
N LEU A 307 -24.93 9.04 -3.01
CA LEU A 307 -24.42 10.36 -2.62
C LEU A 307 -25.53 11.39 -2.42
N ALA A 308 -26.59 11.36 -3.23
CA ALA A 308 -27.77 12.20 -3.01
C ALA A 308 -28.38 11.96 -1.62
N GLU A 309 -28.55 10.69 -1.23
CA GLU A 309 -29.06 10.33 0.09
C GLU A 309 -28.11 10.71 1.22
N TYR A 310 -26.79 10.54 0.99
CA TYR A 310 -25.75 10.90 1.95
C TYR A 310 -25.72 12.41 2.21
N ASN A 311 -25.68 13.22 1.16
CA ASN A 311 -25.65 14.69 1.24
C ASN A 311 -26.91 15.24 1.95
N SER A 312 -28.09 14.70 1.65
CA SER A 312 -29.33 15.12 2.32
C SER A 312 -29.34 14.87 3.83
N LYS A 313 -28.68 13.80 4.28
CA LYS A 313 -28.53 13.49 5.71
C LYS A 313 -27.55 14.44 6.40
N GLU A 314 -26.40 14.73 5.76
CA GLU A 314 -25.42 15.68 6.29
C GLU A 314 -26.00 17.08 6.42
N GLU A 315 -26.72 17.59 5.41
CA GLU A 315 -27.41 18.87 5.46
C GLU A 315 -28.44 18.94 6.59
N THR A 316 -29.10 17.83 6.91
CA THR A 316 -30.09 17.77 8.02
C THR A 316 -29.39 17.83 9.37
N LEU A 317 -28.19 17.24 9.50
CA LEU A 317 -27.42 17.28 10.74
C LEU A 317 -26.80 18.67 10.98
N GLU A 318 -26.30 19.34 9.92
CA GLU A 318 -25.75 20.70 10.04
C GLU A 318 -26.79 21.78 10.32
N ASN A 319 -28.05 21.58 9.90
CA ASN A 319 -29.16 22.54 10.13
C ASN A 319 -29.96 22.23 11.40
N GLY A 320 -29.64 21.19 12.14
CA GLY A 320 -30.33 20.73 13.35
C GLY A 320 -29.68 21.14 14.68
N ASP A 321 -28.52 21.80 14.63
CA ASP A 321 -27.83 22.47 15.74
C ASP A 321 -28.10 24.00 15.67
#